data_bf9583513c260bff7fa1f95369421a62
#
_entry.id   bf9583513c260bff7fa1f95369421a62
#
_cell.length_a   1.000
_cell.length_b   1.000
_cell.length_c   1.000
_cell.angle_alpha   90.00
_cell.angle_beta   90.00
_cell.angle_gamma   90.00
#
_symmetry.space_group_name_H-M   'P 1'
#
loop_
_entity.id
_entity.type
_entity.pdbx_description
1 polymer ?
#
loop_
_entity_poly.entity_id
_entity_poly.type
_entity_poly.pdbx_seq_one_letter_code
_entity_poly.pdbx_strand_id
1 'polypeptide(L)'
;SGHPRFFNQLSTGLDIIGLAGEWLTSTANTNMFTYEIAPVFVLMEQITLRKMREIIGWSNKDGDGIFSPGGAISNMYSIMAARYKYFPEVKTKGMAAVPKLVLFTSEHSHYSIKKAGAALGFGTDNVILIKCNERGKIIPADLEAKILEAKQKGYIPLFVNATAGTTVYGAFDPIQEIADICEKYNLWLHVDAAWGGGLLMSRKHRHKLNGIERANSVTWNPHKMMGVLLQCSAILVREKGILQGCNQMCAGYLFQPDKQYDVSYDTGDKAIQCGRHVDIFKFWLMWKAKGTVGFENQINKCLELAEYLYTKIKNREEFEMVFEGEPEHTNVCFWYIPPSLRGMSDCDERREKLHRVAPKIKALMMESGTTMVGYQPQGDKVNFFRMVISNPAATKSDIDFLIEEIERLGQEL
;
A
#
# COMPACT_ATOMS: atom_id res chain seq x y z
N SER A 1 11.60 -12.76 -9.07
CA SER A 1 10.33 -11.98 -9.08
C SER A 1 10.08 -11.23 -10.40
N GLY A 2 11.05 -11.16 -11.29
CA GLY A 2 10.87 -10.58 -12.63
C GLY A 2 10.12 -11.49 -13.62
N HIS A 3 10.07 -12.79 -13.38
CA HIS A 3 9.44 -13.75 -14.27
C HIS A 3 7.90 -13.57 -14.29
N PRO A 4 7.22 -13.66 -15.46
CA PRO A 4 5.77 -13.47 -15.58
C PRO A 4 4.92 -14.49 -14.80
N ARG A 5 5.46 -15.63 -14.43
CA ARG A 5 4.81 -16.67 -13.60
C ARG A 5 5.11 -16.55 -12.11
N PHE A 6 5.61 -15.41 -11.66
CA PHE A 6 5.82 -15.12 -10.24
C PHE A 6 4.66 -14.26 -9.72
N PHE A 7 3.76 -14.88 -8.94
CA PHE A 7 2.49 -14.30 -8.48
C PHE A 7 2.40 -14.19 -6.96
N ASN A 8 3.55 -14.15 -6.30
CA ASN A 8 3.63 -14.32 -4.85
C ASN A 8 3.41 -13.03 -4.07
N GLN A 9 3.80 -11.87 -4.62
CA GLN A 9 3.84 -10.61 -3.87
C GLN A 9 3.35 -9.43 -4.70
N LEU A 10 3.07 -8.31 -4.01
CA LEU A 10 2.47 -7.12 -4.61
C LEU A 10 3.42 -6.32 -5.52
N SER A 11 4.71 -6.57 -5.46
CA SER A 11 5.72 -5.93 -6.32
C SER A 11 6.49 -6.99 -7.09
N THR A 12 6.25 -7.05 -8.39
CA THR A 12 6.86 -8.02 -9.31
C THR A 12 7.09 -7.39 -10.68
N GLY A 13 7.82 -8.10 -11.53
CA GLY A 13 8.12 -7.64 -12.87
C GLY A 13 9.48 -6.95 -12.96
N LEU A 14 9.86 -6.68 -14.19
CA LEU A 14 11.07 -5.95 -14.55
C LEU A 14 10.74 -4.98 -15.68
N ASP A 15 11.06 -3.71 -15.48
CA ASP A 15 10.97 -2.68 -16.50
C ASP A 15 12.38 -2.26 -16.92
N ILE A 16 12.70 -2.37 -18.21
CA ILE A 16 14.04 -2.09 -18.71
C ILE A 16 14.40 -0.60 -18.61
N ILE A 17 13.41 0.29 -18.75
CA ILE A 17 13.62 1.74 -18.60
C ILE A 17 13.89 2.06 -17.13
N GLY A 18 13.12 1.47 -16.22
CA GLY A 18 13.35 1.59 -14.78
C GLY A 18 14.72 1.04 -14.37
N LEU A 19 15.14 -0.08 -14.96
CA LEU A 19 16.46 -0.65 -14.70
C LEU A 19 17.60 0.27 -15.15
N ALA A 20 17.47 0.86 -16.34
CA ALA A 20 18.43 1.86 -16.82
C ALA A 20 18.49 3.08 -15.90
N GLY A 21 17.34 3.52 -15.38
CA GLY A 21 17.25 4.57 -14.35
C GLY A 21 18.00 4.21 -13.06
N GLU A 22 17.87 2.97 -12.60
CA GLU A 22 18.61 2.48 -11.43
C GLU A 22 20.14 2.46 -11.66
N TRP A 23 20.59 2.04 -12.82
CA TRP A 23 22.01 2.05 -13.16
C TRP A 23 22.58 3.47 -13.15
N LEU A 24 21.85 4.43 -13.71
CA LEU A 24 22.28 5.83 -13.68
C LEU A 24 22.26 6.38 -12.25
N THR A 25 21.26 6.07 -11.47
CA THR A 25 21.17 6.45 -10.05
C THR A 25 22.37 5.93 -9.27
N SER A 26 22.74 4.66 -9.45
CA SER A 26 23.90 4.05 -8.81
C SER A 26 25.21 4.71 -9.27
N THR A 27 25.32 5.06 -10.55
CA THR A 27 26.47 5.74 -11.12
C THR A 27 26.63 7.17 -10.56
N ALA A 28 25.52 7.90 -10.42
CA ALA A 28 25.52 9.24 -9.85
C ALA A 28 25.95 9.25 -8.38
N ASN A 29 25.65 8.19 -7.63
CA ASN A 29 26.01 8.01 -6.23
C ASN A 29 25.79 9.27 -5.37
N THR A 30 24.60 9.86 -5.48
CA THR A 30 24.26 11.13 -4.84
C THR A 30 23.26 10.95 -3.69
N ASN A 31 23.05 12.03 -2.95
CA ASN A 31 22.16 12.08 -1.79
C ASN A 31 21.15 13.23 -1.95
N MET A 32 19.87 12.94 -1.84
CA MET A 32 18.79 13.91 -2.06
C MET A 32 18.48 14.80 -0.85
N PHE A 33 19.39 14.95 0.11
CA PHE A 33 19.08 15.79 1.28
C PHE A 33 19.15 17.30 1.00
N THR A 34 19.96 17.75 0.04
CA THR A 34 20.02 19.16 -0.39
C THR A 34 20.00 19.32 -1.90
N TYR A 35 19.54 20.49 -2.36
CA TYR A 35 19.50 20.84 -3.77
C TYR A 35 20.91 20.90 -4.39
N GLU A 36 21.88 21.48 -3.69
CA GLU A 36 23.27 21.62 -4.20
C GLU A 36 23.95 20.28 -4.50
N ILE A 37 23.53 19.21 -3.82
CA ILE A 37 24.11 17.87 -4.00
C ILE A 37 23.37 17.07 -5.08
N ALA A 38 22.04 17.21 -5.15
CA ALA A 38 21.20 16.45 -6.08
C ALA A 38 20.17 17.34 -6.83
N PRO A 39 20.59 18.39 -7.53
CA PRO A 39 19.69 19.43 -8.02
C PRO A 39 18.63 18.90 -8.96
N VAL A 40 19.00 18.10 -9.96
CA VAL A 40 18.06 17.54 -10.95
C VAL A 40 17.05 16.60 -10.31
N PHE A 41 17.51 15.74 -9.41
CA PHE A 41 16.65 14.75 -8.75
C PHE A 41 15.67 15.39 -7.77
N VAL A 42 16.09 16.45 -7.07
CA VAL A 42 15.19 17.23 -6.20
C VAL A 42 14.07 17.89 -7.02
N LEU A 43 14.40 18.47 -8.17
CA LEU A 43 13.38 19.05 -9.08
C LEU A 43 12.43 17.98 -9.65
N MET A 44 12.95 16.84 -10.06
CA MET A 44 12.14 15.71 -10.52
C MET A 44 11.17 15.22 -9.44
N GLU A 45 11.64 15.12 -8.20
CA GLU A 45 10.80 14.74 -7.06
C GLU A 45 9.63 15.72 -6.89
N GLN A 46 9.89 17.00 -6.88
CA GLN A 46 8.85 18.02 -6.71
C GLN A 46 7.82 18.01 -7.83
N ILE A 47 8.28 17.91 -9.09
CA ILE A 47 7.37 17.84 -10.26
C ILE A 47 6.51 16.60 -10.20
N THR A 48 7.09 15.45 -9.90
CA THR A 48 6.36 14.17 -9.86
C THR A 48 5.37 14.11 -8.70
N LEU A 49 5.78 14.55 -7.51
CA LEU A 49 4.87 14.61 -6.35
C LEU A 49 3.70 15.56 -6.60
N ARG A 50 3.93 16.70 -7.28
CA ARG A 50 2.86 17.61 -7.70
C ARG A 50 1.89 16.89 -8.64
N LYS A 51 2.39 16.17 -9.62
CA LYS A 51 1.56 15.40 -10.55
C LYS A 51 0.74 14.32 -9.85
N MET A 52 1.32 13.64 -8.88
CA MET A 52 0.61 12.66 -8.06
C MET A 52 -0.52 13.32 -7.24
N ARG A 53 -0.27 14.49 -6.64
CA ARG A 53 -1.32 15.24 -5.92
C ARG A 53 -2.46 15.68 -6.83
N GLU A 54 -2.15 16.13 -8.05
CA GLU A 54 -3.17 16.46 -9.06
C GLU A 54 -4.04 15.25 -9.40
N ILE A 55 -3.46 14.09 -9.56
CA ILE A 55 -4.16 12.84 -9.86
C ILE A 55 -5.08 12.43 -8.68
N ILE A 56 -4.66 12.66 -7.44
CA ILE A 56 -5.51 12.47 -6.26
C ILE A 56 -6.72 13.44 -6.27
N GLY A 57 -6.58 14.61 -6.87
CA GLY A 57 -7.63 15.63 -6.95
C GLY A 57 -7.38 16.82 -6.00
N TRP A 58 -6.17 16.95 -5.45
CA TRP A 58 -5.79 18.14 -4.67
C TRP A 58 -5.37 19.30 -5.56
N SER A 59 -5.57 20.54 -5.08
CA SER A 59 -5.18 21.70 -5.86
C SER A 59 -3.66 21.82 -6.00
N ASN A 60 -3.19 22.36 -7.13
CA ASN A 60 -1.76 22.45 -7.46
C ASN A 60 -0.92 23.32 -6.52
N LYS A 61 -1.56 24.20 -5.76
CA LYS A 61 -0.86 25.18 -4.91
C LYS A 61 -0.63 24.70 -3.50
N ASP A 62 -1.45 23.77 -3.04
CA ASP A 62 -1.45 23.29 -1.68
C ASP A 62 -1.00 21.84 -1.64
N GLY A 63 -0.16 21.52 -0.68
CA GLY A 63 0.31 20.17 -0.47
C GLY A 63 1.82 20.02 -0.55
N ASP A 64 2.25 18.89 -0.02
CA ASP A 64 3.64 18.51 0.10
C ASP A 64 3.78 17.00 -0.10
N GLY A 65 4.97 16.49 0.03
CA GLY A 65 5.26 15.08 -0.06
C GLY A 65 6.75 14.81 -0.06
N ILE A 66 7.09 13.56 0.04
CA ILE A 66 8.45 13.08 -0.08
C ILE A 66 8.44 11.60 -0.50
N PHE A 67 9.43 11.17 -1.26
CA PHE A 67 9.68 9.74 -1.45
C PHE A 67 10.40 9.17 -0.23
N SER A 68 9.91 8.06 0.27
CA SER A 68 10.33 7.42 1.50
C SER A 68 10.84 5.99 1.26
N PRO A 69 11.55 5.39 2.22
CA PRO A 69 12.06 4.02 2.10
C PRO A 69 10.98 2.94 2.32
N GLY A 70 9.88 3.02 1.57
CA GLY A 70 8.80 2.05 1.60
C GLY A 70 7.52 2.51 2.30
N GLY A 71 6.41 1.81 2.02
CA GLY A 71 5.07 2.19 2.48
C GLY A 71 4.91 2.21 4.01
N ALA A 72 5.62 1.35 4.73
CA ALA A 72 5.60 1.35 6.19
C ALA A 72 6.11 2.68 6.77
N ILE A 73 7.16 3.23 6.18
CA ILE A 73 7.71 4.53 6.57
C ILE A 73 6.79 5.67 6.09
N SER A 74 6.22 5.57 4.90
CA SER A 74 5.20 6.52 4.44
C SER A 74 4.01 6.58 5.40
N ASN A 75 3.51 5.45 5.87
CA ASN A 75 2.44 5.41 6.88
C ASN A 75 2.88 6.02 8.21
N MET A 76 4.12 5.81 8.62
CA MET A 76 4.69 6.43 9.83
C MET A 76 4.73 7.96 9.71
N TYR A 77 5.14 8.50 8.57
CA TYR A 77 5.09 9.95 8.29
C TYR A 77 3.69 10.53 8.49
N SER A 78 2.65 9.82 8.03
CA SER A 78 1.28 10.30 8.14
C SER A 78 0.82 10.44 9.59
N ILE A 79 1.19 9.48 10.45
CA ILE A 79 0.86 9.51 11.87
C ILE A 79 1.64 10.63 12.58
N MET A 80 2.91 10.81 12.23
CA MET A 80 3.73 11.92 12.74
C MET A 80 3.14 13.27 12.37
N ALA A 81 2.73 13.44 11.11
CA ALA A 81 2.10 14.66 10.63
C ALA A 81 0.79 14.95 11.36
N ALA A 82 -0.06 13.95 11.54
CA ALA A 82 -1.31 14.07 12.29
C ALA A 82 -1.07 14.51 13.73
N ARG A 83 -0.13 13.86 14.41
CA ARG A 83 0.25 14.20 15.79
C ARG A 83 0.77 15.62 15.89
N TYR A 84 1.66 16.01 14.99
CA TYR A 84 2.20 17.37 14.97
C TYR A 84 1.12 18.43 14.70
N LYS A 85 0.17 18.12 13.80
CA LYS A 85 -0.94 19.05 13.49
C LYS A 85 -1.77 19.41 14.70
N TYR A 86 -2.13 18.43 15.52
CA TYR A 86 -3.04 18.63 16.65
C TYR A 86 -2.32 18.81 17.99
N PHE A 87 -1.10 18.29 18.11
CA PHE A 87 -0.31 18.30 19.37
C PHE A 87 1.17 18.59 19.05
N PRO A 88 1.49 19.79 18.54
CA PRO A 88 2.87 20.11 18.13
C PRO A 88 3.87 20.08 19.28
N GLU A 89 3.42 20.25 20.53
CA GLU A 89 4.25 20.16 21.73
C GLU A 89 4.91 18.80 21.93
N VAL A 90 4.36 17.74 21.35
CA VAL A 90 4.96 16.39 21.42
C VAL A 90 6.36 16.38 20.81
N LYS A 91 6.61 17.20 19.78
CA LYS A 91 7.93 17.30 19.16
C LYS A 91 9.04 17.67 20.17
N THR A 92 8.74 18.53 21.11
CA THR A 92 9.72 19.05 22.08
C THR A 92 9.58 18.42 23.46
N LYS A 93 8.39 18.02 23.86
CA LYS A 93 8.09 17.55 25.22
C LYS A 93 7.80 16.05 25.31
N GLY A 94 7.66 15.37 24.15
CA GLY A 94 7.35 13.94 24.11
C GLY A 94 5.89 13.61 24.38
N MET A 95 5.54 12.33 24.27
CA MET A 95 4.16 11.83 24.44
C MET A 95 3.58 12.03 25.84
N ALA A 96 4.42 12.16 26.86
CA ALA A 96 3.96 12.42 28.23
C ALA A 96 3.31 13.80 28.44
N ALA A 97 3.49 14.71 27.49
CA ALA A 97 2.92 16.05 27.53
C ALA A 97 1.46 16.14 27.06
N VAL A 98 0.91 15.06 26.52
CA VAL A 98 -0.43 15.02 25.93
C VAL A 98 -1.28 13.90 26.54
N PRO A 99 -2.61 14.01 26.49
CA PRO A 99 -3.50 12.92 26.87
C PRO A 99 -3.27 11.67 26.03
N LYS A 100 -3.90 10.56 26.42
CA LYS A 100 -3.83 9.32 25.63
C LYS A 100 -4.46 9.50 24.26
N LEU A 101 -3.61 9.48 23.22
CA LEU A 101 -4.01 9.56 21.83
C LEU A 101 -4.24 8.16 21.26
N VAL A 102 -5.30 7.98 20.48
CA VAL A 102 -5.64 6.69 19.86
C VAL A 102 -5.76 6.81 18.34
N LEU A 103 -5.36 5.75 17.65
CA LEU A 103 -5.38 5.59 16.21
C LEU A 103 -6.40 4.50 15.85
N PHE A 104 -7.03 4.62 14.68
CA PHE A 104 -8.00 3.64 14.20
C PHE A 104 -7.56 3.10 12.83
N THR A 105 -7.63 1.79 12.67
CA THR A 105 -7.34 1.13 11.40
C THR A 105 -8.13 -0.17 11.29
N SER A 106 -8.31 -0.67 10.07
CA SER A 106 -9.01 -1.93 9.83
C SER A 106 -8.24 -3.14 10.36
N GLU A 107 -8.94 -4.17 10.78
CA GLU A 107 -8.35 -5.48 11.11
C GLU A 107 -7.66 -6.15 9.91
N HIS A 108 -8.00 -5.73 8.69
CA HIS A 108 -7.36 -6.15 7.43
C HIS A 108 -6.29 -5.18 6.91
N SER A 109 -6.03 -4.09 7.62
CA SER A 109 -5.00 -3.12 7.24
C SER A 109 -3.60 -3.70 7.36
N HIS A 110 -2.67 -3.04 6.69
CA HIS A 110 -1.27 -3.44 6.79
C HIS A 110 -0.72 -3.26 8.21
N TYR A 111 0.04 -4.23 8.69
CA TYR A 111 0.61 -4.22 10.05
C TYR A 111 1.48 -3.00 10.38
N SER A 112 1.92 -2.24 9.36
CA SER A 112 2.75 -1.04 9.53
C SER A 112 2.09 0.07 10.34
N ILE A 113 0.76 0.16 10.36
CA ILE A 113 0.05 1.13 11.20
C ILE A 113 0.26 0.78 12.68
N LYS A 114 0.10 -0.49 13.04
CA LYS A 114 0.33 -0.97 14.41
C LYS A 114 1.81 -0.83 14.80
N LYS A 115 2.71 -1.16 13.88
CA LYS A 115 4.16 -0.99 14.05
C LYS A 115 4.53 0.48 14.27
N ALA A 116 3.96 1.40 13.51
CA ALA A 116 4.17 2.84 13.67
C ALA A 116 3.63 3.34 15.03
N GLY A 117 2.48 2.85 15.46
CA GLY A 117 1.94 3.14 16.79
C GLY A 117 2.91 2.76 17.91
N ALA A 118 3.55 1.59 17.79
CA ALA A 118 4.60 1.17 18.72
C ALA A 118 5.84 2.06 18.65
N ALA A 119 6.38 2.27 17.44
CA ALA A 119 7.61 3.02 17.22
C ALA A 119 7.51 4.50 17.63
N LEU A 120 6.34 5.10 17.46
CA LEU A 120 6.10 6.52 17.77
C LEU A 120 5.63 6.76 19.22
N GLY A 121 5.55 5.71 20.02
CA GLY A 121 5.23 5.82 21.45
C GLY A 121 3.75 5.89 21.80
N PHE A 122 2.84 5.62 20.85
CA PHE A 122 1.41 5.49 21.17
C PHE A 122 1.11 4.21 21.95
N GLY A 123 1.82 3.13 21.65
CA GLY A 123 1.54 1.78 22.12
C GLY A 123 0.57 1.02 21.22
N THR A 124 0.78 -0.27 21.06
CA THR A 124 -0.04 -1.11 20.17
C THR A 124 -1.50 -1.21 20.62
N ASP A 125 -1.77 -1.13 21.92
CA ASP A 125 -3.12 -1.19 22.47
C ASP A 125 -3.94 0.06 22.16
N ASN A 126 -3.28 1.14 21.76
CA ASN A 126 -3.91 2.40 21.36
C ASN A 126 -4.07 2.53 19.83
N VAL A 127 -3.78 1.47 19.10
CA VAL A 127 -4.15 1.28 17.70
C VAL A 127 -5.38 0.38 17.70
N ILE A 128 -6.55 1.00 17.57
CA ILE A 128 -7.85 0.35 17.70
C ILE A 128 -8.24 -0.25 16.36
N LEU A 129 -8.50 -1.57 16.35
CA LEU A 129 -8.90 -2.29 15.13
C LEU A 129 -10.41 -2.18 14.91
N ILE A 130 -10.77 -1.82 13.68
CA ILE A 130 -12.14 -1.69 13.23
C ILE A 130 -12.54 -2.97 12.47
N LYS A 131 -13.73 -3.48 12.74
CA LYS A 131 -14.27 -4.66 12.06
C LYS A 131 -14.47 -4.42 10.57
N CYS A 132 -14.23 -5.47 9.81
CA CYS A 132 -14.49 -5.51 8.39
C CYS A 132 -15.67 -6.42 8.06
N ASN A 133 -16.30 -6.16 6.91
CA ASN A 133 -17.26 -7.07 6.33
C ASN A 133 -16.57 -8.29 5.68
N GLU A 134 -17.35 -9.20 5.09
CA GLU A 134 -16.81 -10.41 4.45
C GLU A 134 -15.85 -10.12 3.28
N ARG A 135 -15.97 -8.95 2.65
CA ARG A 135 -15.08 -8.50 1.58
C ARG A 135 -13.80 -7.82 2.10
N GLY A 136 -13.62 -7.72 3.41
CA GLY A 136 -12.47 -7.08 4.03
C GLY A 136 -12.51 -5.56 4.06
N LYS A 137 -13.68 -4.95 3.92
CA LYS A 137 -13.88 -3.50 3.98
C LYS A 137 -14.30 -3.06 5.38
N ILE A 138 -13.77 -1.94 5.85
CA ILE A 138 -14.21 -1.30 7.10
C ILE A 138 -15.74 -1.18 7.12
N ILE A 139 -16.31 -1.49 8.28
CA ILE A 139 -17.71 -1.21 8.60
C ILE A 139 -17.76 0.18 9.24
N PRO A 140 -18.29 1.23 8.54
CA PRO A 140 -18.29 2.61 9.06
C PRO A 140 -18.97 2.78 10.41
N ALA A 141 -20.06 2.03 10.64
CA ALA A 141 -20.77 2.06 11.92
C ALA A 141 -19.89 1.58 13.09
N ASP A 142 -19.03 0.57 12.86
CA ASP A 142 -18.09 0.10 13.88
C ASP A 142 -16.99 1.13 14.16
N LEU A 143 -16.50 1.82 13.10
CA LEU A 143 -15.57 2.93 13.27
C LEU A 143 -16.15 4.02 14.17
N GLU A 144 -17.35 4.49 13.86
CA GLU A 144 -18.00 5.54 14.66
C GLU A 144 -18.25 5.11 16.11
N ALA A 145 -18.70 3.88 16.32
CA ALA A 145 -18.93 3.31 17.65
C ALA A 145 -17.63 3.30 18.47
N LYS A 146 -16.52 2.88 17.89
CA LYS A 146 -15.21 2.84 18.55
C LYS A 146 -14.61 4.21 18.82
N ILE A 147 -14.87 5.19 17.96
CA ILE A 147 -14.51 6.59 18.21
C ILE A 147 -15.24 7.11 19.46
N LEU A 148 -16.55 6.87 19.55
CA LEU A 148 -17.37 7.29 20.69
C LEU A 148 -16.95 6.58 21.98
N GLU A 149 -16.65 5.29 21.92
CA GLU A 149 -16.14 4.51 23.05
C GLU A 149 -14.81 5.09 23.58
N ALA A 150 -13.87 5.41 22.68
CA ALA A 150 -12.60 6.03 23.05
C ALA A 150 -12.80 7.37 23.74
N LYS A 151 -13.71 8.21 23.23
CA LYS A 151 -14.06 9.50 23.84
C LYS A 151 -14.67 9.33 25.24
N GLN A 152 -15.54 8.35 25.42
CA GLN A 152 -16.13 8.04 26.73
C GLN A 152 -15.08 7.62 27.77
N LYS A 153 -14.01 6.95 27.34
CA LYS A 153 -12.87 6.58 28.19
C LYS A 153 -11.92 7.76 28.48
N GLY A 154 -12.20 8.94 27.94
CA GLY A 154 -11.34 10.11 28.08
C GLY A 154 -10.10 10.09 27.17
N TYR A 155 -10.06 9.19 26.17
CA TYR A 155 -9.00 9.15 25.18
C TYR A 155 -9.29 10.15 24.07
N ILE A 156 -8.24 10.54 23.34
CA ILE A 156 -8.38 11.48 22.21
C ILE A 156 -8.17 10.74 20.89
N PRO A 157 -9.23 10.54 20.11
CA PRO A 157 -9.12 10.07 18.74
C PRO A 157 -8.31 11.05 17.89
N LEU A 158 -7.29 10.55 17.20
CA LEU A 158 -6.37 11.38 16.41
C LEU A 158 -6.45 11.11 14.91
N PHE A 159 -6.50 9.86 14.52
CA PHE A 159 -6.13 9.40 13.19
C PHE A 159 -6.95 8.18 12.78
N VAL A 160 -7.42 8.18 11.53
CA VAL A 160 -8.05 7.02 10.91
C VAL A 160 -7.28 6.65 9.66
N ASN A 161 -6.91 5.38 9.54
CA ASN A 161 -6.35 4.79 8.32
C ASN A 161 -7.45 4.07 7.55
N ALA A 162 -7.77 4.54 6.35
CA ALA A 162 -8.56 3.82 5.36
C ALA A 162 -7.61 3.18 4.35
N THR A 163 -7.84 1.93 3.99
CA THR A 163 -6.99 1.21 3.03
C THR A 163 -7.66 1.13 1.66
N ALA A 164 -6.98 1.59 0.64
CA ALA A 164 -7.36 1.44 -0.75
C ALA A 164 -6.53 0.33 -1.39
N GLY A 165 -7.06 -0.88 -1.38
CA GLY A 165 -6.38 -2.12 -1.76
C GLY A 165 -5.69 -2.77 -0.56
N THR A 166 -6.41 -3.59 0.20
CA THR A 166 -5.82 -4.38 1.30
C THR A 166 -4.84 -5.41 0.77
N THR A 167 -3.85 -5.77 1.59
CA THR A 167 -2.77 -6.66 1.17
C THR A 167 -3.25 -8.06 0.80
N VAL A 168 -4.24 -8.59 1.51
CA VAL A 168 -4.73 -9.95 1.30
C VAL A 168 -5.86 -9.99 0.27
N TYR A 169 -6.95 -9.26 0.50
CA TYR A 169 -8.15 -9.31 -0.37
C TYR A 169 -8.13 -8.29 -1.50
N GLY A 170 -7.26 -7.29 -1.46
CA GLY A 170 -7.33 -6.18 -2.41
C GLY A 170 -8.59 -5.33 -2.25
N ALA A 171 -9.16 -5.29 -1.04
CA ALA A 171 -10.39 -4.57 -0.75
C ALA A 171 -10.16 -3.07 -0.67
N PHE A 172 -11.15 -2.30 -1.10
CA PHE A 172 -11.16 -0.84 -1.00
C PHE A 172 -12.13 -0.40 0.08
N ASP A 173 -11.63 0.20 1.14
CA ASP A 173 -12.47 0.76 2.20
C ASP A 173 -13.41 1.85 1.66
N PRO A 174 -14.58 2.06 2.26
CA PRO A 174 -15.54 3.09 1.85
C PRO A 174 -15.05 4.47 2.28
N ILE A 175 -14.15 5.07 1.48
CA ILE A 175 -13.42 6.30 1.83
C ILE A 175 -14.38 7.47 2.08
N GLN A 176 -15.45 7.63 1.27
CA GLN A 176 -16.41 8.73 1.43
C GLN A 176 -17.10 8.69 2.79
N GLU A 177 -17.60 7.54 3.19
CA GLU A 177 -18.27 7.37 4.49
C GLU A 177 -17.30 7.56 5.66
N ILE A 178 -16.07 7.06 5.53
CA ILE A 178 -15.01 7.25 6.53
C ILE A 178 -14.64 8.73 6.63
N ALA A 179 -14.54 9.43 5.49
CA ALA A 179 -14.28 10.87 5.47
C ALA A 179 -15.37 11.69 6.18
N ASP A 180 -16.64 11.33 5.99
CA ASP A 180 -17.76 11.97 6.70
C ASP A 180 -17.60 11.83 8.23
N ILE A 181 -17.21 10.65 8.69
CA ILE A 181 -16.96 10.39 10.12
C ILE A 181 -15.76 11.20 10.62
N CYS A 182 -14.66 11.24 9.85
CA CYS A 182 -13.47 12.00 10.20
C CYS A 182 -13.76 13.51 10.28
N GLU A 183 -14.57 14.06 9.38
CA GLU A 183 -14.98 15.45 9.44
C GLU A 183 -15.84 15.74 10.68
N LYS A 184 -16.80 14.85 10.97
CA LYS A 184 -17.69 14.98 12.14
C LYS A 184 -16.93 15.05 13.46
N TYR A 185 -15.85 14.28 13.60
CA TYR A 185 -15.09 14.19 14.86
C TYR A 185 -13.73 14.88 14.79
N ASN A 186 -13.42 15.61 13.73
CA ASN A 186 -12.16 16.32 13.52
C ASN A 186 -10.92 15.39 13.64
N LEU A 187 -10.94 14.28 12.92
CA LEU A 187 -9.86 13.31 12.84
C LEU A 187 -9.05 13.49 11.56
N TRP A 188 -7.75 13.20 11.65
CA TRP A 188 -6.90 13.08 10.46
C TRP A 188 -7.28 11.82 9.68
N LEU A 189 -7.63 11.98 8.41
CA LEU A 189 -7.85 10.86 7.49
C LEU A 189 -6.59 10.59 6.68
N HIS A 190 -6.02 9.41 6.86
CA HIS A 190 -4.98 8.86 6.00
C HIS A 190 -5.55 7.77 5.12
N VAL A 191 -5.24 7.79 3.83
CA VAL A 191 -5.56 6.69 2.92
C VAL A 191 -4.27 5.94 2.58
N ASP A 192 -4.16 4.71 3.05
CA ASP A 192 -3.12 3.79 2.61
C ASP A 192 -3.50 3.22 1.24
N ALA A 193 -3.04 3.88 0.21
CA ALA A 193 -3.17 3.47 -1.18
C ALA A 193 -1.86 2.88 -1.74
N ALA A 194 -1.04 2.29 -0.87
CA ALA A 194 0.23 1.68 -1.27
C ALA A 194 0.02 0.69 -2.41
N TRP A 195 -1.02 -0.13 -2.34
CA TRP A 195 -1.38 -1.10 -3.36
C TRP A 195 -2.39 -0.56 -4.37
N GLY A 196 -3.45 0.08 -3.92
CA GLY A 196 -4.54 0.55 -4.78
C GLY A 196 -4.27 1.89 -5.48
N GLY A 197 -3.27 2.66 -5.06
CA GLY A 197 -2.98 3.98 -5.64
C GLY A 197 -2.71 3.95 -7.14
N GLY A 198 -2.11 2.87 -7.64
CA GLY A 198 -1.91 2.68 -9.08
C GLY A 198 -3.20 2.75 -9.91
N LEU A 199 -4.35 2.35 -9.33
CA LEU A 199 -5.63 2.42 -10.02
C LEU A 199 -6.11 3.86 -10.29
N LEU A 200 -5.55 4.85 -9.62
CA LEU A 200 -5.78 6.27 -9.94
C LEU A 200 -5.33 6.63 -11.36
N MET A 201 -4.38 5.88 -11.92
CA MET A 201 -3.92 6.04 -13.31
C MET A 201 -4.91 5.52 -14.34
N SER A 202 -5.92 4.75 -13.93
CA SER A 202 -6.91 4.14 -14.80
C SER A 202 -8.25 4.87 -14.75
N ARG A 203 -8.70 5.38 -15.88
CA ARG A 203 -10.04 5.98 -16.03
C ARG A 203 -11.14 4.96 -15.74
N LYS A 204 -10.90 3.68 -16.03
CA LYS A 204 -11.85 2.58 -15.79
C LYS A 204 -11.99 2.23 -14.32
N HIS A 205 -10.92 2.30 -13.53
CA HIS A 205 -10.86 1.75 -12.18
C HIS A 205 -10.69 2.79 -11.06
N ARG A 206 -10.36 4.04 -11.38
CA ARG A 206 -10.12 5.08 -10.37
C ARG A 206 -11.30 5.35 -9.45
N HIS A 207 -12.53 5.04 -9.88
CA HIS A 207 -13.74 5.21 -9.07
C HIS A 207 -13.70 4.41 -7.76
N LYS A 208 -12.89 3.33 -7.69
CA LYS A 208 -12.72 2.52 -6.47
C LYS A 208 -12.06 3.31 -5.33
N LEU A 209 -11.41 4.41 -5.65
CA LEU A 209 -10.78 5.32 -4.68
C LEU A 209 -11.57 6.63 -4.49
N ASN A 210 -12.83 6.68 -4.88
CA ASN A 210 -13.67 7.87 -4.69
C ASN A 210 -13.67 8.31 -3.23
N GLY A 211 -13.43 9.61 -3.01
CA GLY A 211 -13.27 10.20 -1.69
C GLY A 211 -11.82 10.39 -1.26
N ILE A 212 -10.85 9.86 -2.01
CA ILE A 212 -9.42 9.99 -1.67
C ILE A 212 -8.97 11.46 -1.62
N GLU A 213 -9.60 12.34 -2.39
CA GLU A 213 -9.34 13.79 -2.38
C GLU A 213 -9.67 14.46 -1.05
N ARG A 214 -10.47 13.81 -0.21
CA ARG A 214 -10.83 14.28 1.14
C ARG A 214 -9.79 13.89 2.20
N ALA A 215 -8.83 13.03 1.86
CA ALA A 215 -7.77 12.61 2.79
C ALA A 215 -6.83 13.77 3.13
N ASN A 216 -6.29 13.74 4.35
CA ASN A 216 -5.22 14.66 4.78
C ASN A 216 -3.86 14.16 4.29
N SER A 217 -3.70 12.86 4.14
CA SER A 217 -2.48 12.23 3.62
C SER A 217 -2.78 10.94 2.87
N VAL A 218 -1.89 10.57 1.96
CA VAL A 218 -1.98 9.36 1.14
C VAL A 218 -0.60 8.72 1.05
N THR A 219 -0.54 7.41 1.28
CA THR A 219 0.60 6.58 0.88
C THR A 219 0.32 5.98 -0.48
N TRP A 220 1.26 6.15 -1.42
CA TRP A 220 1.17 5.58 -2.77
C TRP A 220 2.50 4.96 -3.16
N ASN A 221 2.51 3.66 -3.49
CA ASN A 221 3.72 2.93 -3.85
C ASN A 221 3.77 2.63 -5.35
N PRO A 222 4.44 3.45 -6.17
CA PRO A 222 4.66 3.13 -7.58
C PRO A 222 5.39 1.80 -7.82
N HIS A 223 6.18 1.32 -6.86
CA HIS A 223 6.87 0.03 -6.96
C HIS A 223 5.96 -1.19 -6.80
N LYS A 224 4.66 -0.99 -6.55
CA LYS A 224 3.66 -2.06 -6.54
C LYS A 224 2.93 -2.12 -7.88
N MET A 225 1.71 -1.64 -7.96
CA MET A 225 0.86 -1.79 -9.16
C MET A 225 1.40 -1.09 -10.41
N MET A 226 2.17 -0.01 -10.28
CA MET A 226 2.75 0.69 -11.43
C MET A 226 4.03 0.04 -11.96
N GLY A 227 4.55 -1.00 -11.31
CA GLY A 227 5.69 -1.77 -11.79
C GLY A 227 7.04 -1.04 -11.74
N VAL A 228 7.12 0.05 -11.00
CA VAL A 228 8.41 0.71 -10.75
C VAL A 228 9.28 -0.19 -9.88
N LEU A 229 10.58 -0.30 -10.19
CA LEU A 229 11.51 -1.13 -9.44
C LEU A 229 11.60 -0.69 -7.96
N LEU A 230 11.69 -1.67 -7.07
CA LEU A 230 11.89 -1.43 -5.64
C LEU A 230 13.18 -0.62 -5.41
N GLN A 231 13.10 0.39 -4.56
CA GLN A 231 11.87 0.84 -3.93
C GLN A 231 11.42 2.17 -4.53
N CYS A 232 10.12 2.45 -4.47
CA CYS A 232 9.58 3.75 -4.82
C CYS A 232 8.23 3.93 -4.09
N SER A 233 8.24 4.66 -3.00
CA SER A 233 7.08 4.91 -2.14
C SER A 233 6.95 6.39 -1.85
N ALA A 234 5.76 6.96 -2.03
CA ALA A 234 5.50 8.36 -1.73
C ALA A 234 4.54 8.50 -0.55
N ILE A 235 4.86 9.42 0.35
CA ILE A 235 3.89 10.03 1.25
C ILE A 235 3.50 11.39 0.69
N LEU A 236 2.22 11.60 0.51
CA LEU A 236 1.62 12.82 0.01
C LEU A 236 0.75 13.42 1.11
N VAL A 237 0.89 14.71 1.35
CA VAL A 237 0.12 15.43 2.37
C VAL A 237 -0.58 16.63 1.74
N ARG A 238 -1.82 16.89 2.13
CA ARG A 238 -2.61 17.98 1.57
C ARG A 238 -2.16 19.35 2.10
N GLU A 239 -1.64 19.40 3.33
CA GLU A 239 -1.18 20.63 3.96
C GLU A 239 0.31 20.87 3.68
N LYS A 240 0.64 22.02 3.06
CA LYS A 240 2.01 22.41 2.79
C LYS A 240 2.75 22.75 4.08
N GLY A 241 4.02 22.31 4.15
CA GLY A 241 4.93 22.64 5.26
C GLY A 241 4.79 21.75 6.50
N ILE A 242 3.81 20.87 6.56
CA ILE A 242 3.62 20.04 7.75
C ILE A 242 4.73 19.01 7.97
N LEU A 243 5.28 18.44 6.89
CA LEU A 243 6.40 17.51 6.99
C LEU A 243 7.66 18.20 7.53
N GLN A 244 7.92 19.39 7.07
CA GLN A 244 9.05 20.18 7.57
C GLN A 244 8.82 20.59 9.02
N GLY A 245 7.68 21.14 9.37
CA GLY A 245 7.35 21.49 10.75
C GLY A 245 7.53 20.32 11.71
N CYS A 246 7.04 19.15 11.29
CA CYS A 246 7.13 17.91 12.07
C CYS A 246 8.58 17.42 12.29
N ASN A 247 9.43 17.48 11.25
CA ASN A 247 10.72 16.78 11.23
C ASN A 247 11.94 17.70 11.35
N GLN A 248 11.84 18.99 11.00
CA GLN A 248 13.00 19.87 10.93
C GLN A 248 13.73 20.00 12.26
N MET A 249 15.05 19.99 12.16
CA MET A 249 15.99 20.26 13.28
C MET A 249 16.93 21.43 12.98
N CYS A 250 16.85 21.99 11.76
CA CYS A 250 17.61 23.17 11.32
C CYS A 250 19.13 23.02 11.51
N ALA A 251 19.67 21.85 11.16
CA ALA A 251 21.10 21.57 11.28
C ALA A 251 21.91 22.52 10.42
N GLY A 252 22.62 23.48 11.06
CA GLY A 252 23.33 24.58 10.40
C GLY A 252 24.48 24.18 9.49
N TYR A 253 24.95 22.94 9.57
CA TYR A 253 25.98 22.42 8.66
C TYR A 253 25.41 21.85 7.34
N LEU A 254 24.09 21.72 7.22
CA LEU A 254 23.41 21.25 6.00
C LEU A 254 22.39 22.26 5.45
N PHE A 255 21.65 22.90 6.33
CA PHE A 255 20.49 23.72 5.98
C PHE A 255 20.71 25.19 6.29
N GLN A 256 21.82 25.73 5.74
CA GLN A 256 22.17 27.14 5.90
C GLN A 256 21.14 28.03 5.19
N PRO A 257 20.55 29.03 5.88
CA PRO A 257 19.53 29.89 5.30
C PRO A 257 20.10 30.94 4.31
N ASP A 258 21.40 31.13 4.30
CA ASP A 258 22.11 32.12 3.50
C ASP A 258 22.75 31.58 2.20
N LYS A 259 22.34 30.35 1.80
CA LYS A 259 22.72 29.78 0.51
C LYS A 259 22.22 30.65 -0.65
N GLN A 260 22.95 30.64 -1.77
CA GLN A 260 22.67 31.49 -2.93
C GLN A 260 21.56 30.96 -3.85
N TYR A 261 20.70 30.05 -3.37
CA TYR A 261 19.52 29.52 -4.04
C TYR A 261 18.34 29.41 -3.06
N ASP A 262 17.16 29.16 -3.57
CA ASP A 262 15.98 28.97 -2.74
C ASP A 262 16.10 27.70 -1.88
N VAL A 263 16.37 27.90 -0.60
CA VAL A 263 16.57 26.80 0.38
C VAL A 263 15.32 25.94 0.60
N SER A 264 14.17 26.32 0.10
CA SER A 264 12.98 25.46 0.10
C SER A 264 13.17 24.18 -0.74
N TYR A 265 14.16 24.16 -1.61
CA TYR A 265 14.59 22.97 -2.35
C TYR A 265 15.44 22.00 -1.53
N ASP A 266 15.91 22.38 -0.36
CA ASP A 266 16.62 21.49 0.56
C ASP A 266 15.63 20.62 1.33
N THR A 267 15.32 19.47 0.79
CA THR A 267 14.23 18.62 1.27
C THR A 267 14.60 17.70 2.43
N GLY A 268 15.89 17.65 2.81
CA GLY A 268 16.39 16.74 3.85
C GLY A 268 15.81 17.00 5.24
N ASP A 269 15.53 18.26 5.58
CA ASP A 269 15.02 18.60 6.91
C ASP A 269 13.53 18.28 7.10
N LYS A 270 12.81 17.88 6.05
CA LYS A 270 11.44 17.33 6.15
C LYS A 270 11.40 15.80 6.18
N ALA A 271 12.54 15.14 6.11
CA ALA A 271 12.69 13.69 6.17
C ALA A 271 13.05 13.20 7.58
N ILE A 272 12.68 11.97 7.89
CA ILE A 272 13.12 11.28 9.13
C ILE A 272 14.60 10.91 9.02
N GLN A 273 15.02 10.40 7.85
CA GLN A 273 16.42 10.05 7.59
C GLN A 273 17.21 11.28 7.09
N CYS A 274 18.51 11.30 7.34
CA CYS A 274 19.39 12.27 6.73
C CYS A 274 19.71 11.88 5.28
N GLY A 275 20.31 10.72 5.06
CA GLY A 275 20.62 10.21 3.73
C GLY A 275 19.34 9.73 3.01
N ARG A 276 19.16 10.19 1.77
CA ARG A 276 18.02 9.81 0.93
C ARG A 276 18.48 9.28 -0.42
N HIS A 277 18.07 8.05 -0.74
CA HIS A 277 18.31 7.43 -2.05
C HIS A 277 17.48 8.12 -3.14
N VAL A 278 17.99 8.12 -4.37
CA VAL A 278 17.28 8.68 -5.53
C VAL A 278 16.27 7.66 -6.07
N ASP A 279 15.09 7.59 -5.45
CA ASP A 279 14.03 6.69 -5.90
C ASP A 279 13.16 7.29 -7.03
N ILE A 280 13.26 8.60 -7.22
CA ILE A 280 12.42 9.33 -8.17
C ILE A 280 12.85 9.15 -9.64
N PHE A 281 14.14 9.02 -9.93
CA PHE A 281 14.63 9.10 -11.31
C PHE A 281 14.09 7.96 -12.18
N LYS A 282 14.15 6.72 -11.71
CA LYS A 282 13.55 5.56 -12.41
C LYS A 282 12.06 5.74 -12.68
N PHE A 283 11.31 6.26 -11.72
CA PHE A 283 9.88 6.52 -11.86
C PHE A 283 9.60 7.64 -12.87
N TRP A 284 10.32 8.76 -12.75
CA TRP A 284 10.22 9.86 -13.69
C TRP A 284 10.53 9.40 -15.13
N LEU A 285 11.60 8.61 -15.30
CA LEU A 285 12.03 8.09 -16.60
C LEU A 285 10.98 7.13 -17.19
N MET A 286 10.44 6.23 -16.38
CA MET A 286 9.37 5.34 -16.81
C MET A 286 8.11 6.11 -17.23
N TRP A 287 7.75 7.14 -16.47
CA TRP A 287 6.58 7.95 -16.81
C TRP A 287 6.78 8.74 -18.10
N LYS A 288 7.99 9.29 -18.31
CA LYS A 288 8.33 9.94 -19.59
C LYS A 288 8.28 8.97 -20.78
N ALA A 289 8.75 7.75 -20.60
CA ALA A 289 8.76 6.74 -21.66
C ALA A 289 7.37 6.18 -21.97
N LYS A 290 6.56 5.88 -20.96
CA LYS A 290 5.25 5.22 -21.13
C LYS A 290 4.09 6.20 -21.24
N GLY A 291 4.20 7.36 -20.63
CA GLY A 291 3.09 8.29 -20.40
C GLY A 291 2.05 7.76 -19.41
N THR A 292 1.08 8.59 -19.09
CA THR A 292 -0.05 8.19 -18.22
C THR A 292 -0.88 7.07 -18.84
N VAL A 293 -1.06 7.12 -20.17
CA VAL A 293 -1.78 6.08 -20.92
C VAL A 293 -1.05 4.74 -20.89
N GLY A 294 0.27 4.73 -20.93
CA GLY A 294 1.06 3.50 -20.81
C GLY A 294 0.87 2.81 -19.46
N PHE A 295 0.86 3.58 -18.38
CA PHE A 295 0.54 3.05 -17.05
C PHE A 295 -0.92 2.57 -16.96
N GLU A 296 -1.87 3.32 -17.50
CA GLU A 296 -3.27 2.92 -17.55
C GLU A 296 -3.44 1.56 -18.25
N ASN A 297 -2.85 1.38 -19.42
CA ASN A 297 -2.94 0.15 -20.21
C ASN A 297 -2.36 -1.06 -19.44
N GLN A 298 -1.23 -0.87 -18.80
CA GLN A 298 -0.55 -1.88 -17.98
C GLN A 298 -1.41 -2.31 -16.79
N ILE A 299 -2.00 -1.36 -16.10
CA ILE A 299 -2.86 -1.59 -14.93
C ILE A 299 -4.16 -2.28 -15.35
N ASN A 300 -4.81 -1.80 -16.41
CA ASN A 300 -6.02 -2.42 -16.95
C ASN A 300 -5.76 -3.88 -17.35
N LYS A 301 -4.64 -4.16 -18.00
CA LYS A 301 -4.25 -5.53 -18.36
C LYS A 301 -4.14 -6.45 -17.16
N CYS A 302 -3.51 -5.99 -16.07
CA CYS A 302 -3.38 -6.80 -14.86
C CYS A 302 -4.76 -7.09 -14.23
N LEU A 303 -5.65 -6.11 -14.21
CA LEU A 303 -7.02 -6.29 -13.70
C LEU A 303 -7.85 -7.23 -14.58
N GLU A 304 -7.70 -7.16 -15.90
CA GLU A 304 -8.33 -8.09 -16.84
C GLU A 304 -7.84 -9.53 -16.64
N LEU A 305 -6.56 -9.73 -16.33
CA LEU A 305 -6.02 -11.05 -16.02
C LEU A 305 -6.54 -11.59 -14.70
N ALA A 306 -6.76 -10.76 -13.70
CA ALA A 306 -7.38 -11.16 -12.44
C ALA A 306 -8.84 -11.60 -12.65
N GLU A 307 -9.59 -10.85 -13.45
CA GLU A 307 -10.96 -11.20 -13.85
C GLU A 307 -10.98 -12.52 -14.65
N TYR A 308 -10.02 -12.69 -15.56
CA TYR A 308 -9.86 -13.93 -16.33
C TYR A 308 -9.63 -15.13 -15.41
N LEU A 309 -8.73 -15.04 -14.45
CA LEU A 309 -8.51 -16.11 -13.46
C LEU A 309 -9.78 -16.42 -12.67
N TYR A 310 -10.42 -15.40 -12.12
CA TYR A 310 -11.67 -15.56 -11.37
C TYR A 310 -12.74 -16.28 -12.20
N THR A 311 -12.93 -15.87 -13.43
CA THR A 311 -13.92 -16.48 -14.35
C THR A 311 -13.61 -17.95 -14.65
N LYS A 312 -12.32 -18.29 -14.76
CA LYS A 312 -11.86 -19.66 -15.03
C LYS A 312 -12.14 -20.62 -13.87
N ILE A 313 -12.04 -20.17 -12.63
CA ILE A 313 -12.05 -21.07 -11.46
C ILE A 313 -13.37 -21.03 -10.65
N LYS A 314 -14.14 -19.94 -10.72
CA LYS A 314 -15.31 -19.72 -9.83
C LYS A 314 -16.40 -20.79 -9.86
N ASN A 315 -16.54 -21.52 -10.97
CA ASN A 315 -17.56 -22.54 -11.15
C ASN A 315 -16.98 -23.97 -11.25
N ARG A 316 -15.71 -24.14 -10.89
CA ARG A 316 -15.03 -25.43 -10.95
C ARG A 316 -15.03 -26.07 -9.55
N GLU A 317 -15.34 -27.38 -9.49
CA GLU A 317 -15.37 -28.14 -8.24
C GLU A 317 -14.01 -28.27 -7.54
N GLU A 318 -12.91 -28.08 -8.30
CA GLU A 318 -11.56 -28.12 -7.78
C GLU A 318 -11.15 -26.85 -7.02
N PHE A 319 -11.95 -25.79 -7.15
CA PHE A 319 -11.66 -24.49 -6.54
C PHE A 319 -12.85 -23.94 -5.79
N GLU A 320 -12.58 -23.30 -4.66
CA GLU A 320 -13.57 -22.63 -3.84
C GLU A 320 -13.11 -21.21 -3.57
N MET A 321 -13.95 -20.21 -3.89
CA MET A 321 -13.60 -18.82 -3.66
C MET A 321 -13.70 -18.48 -2.17
N VAL A 322 -12.76 -17.68 -1.66
CA VAL A 322 -12.71 -17.29 -0.24
C VAL A 322 -13.87 -16.36 0.14
N PHE A 323 -14.35 -15.58 -0.82
CA PHE A 323 -15.53 -14.74 -0.66
C PHE A 323 -16.28 -14.65 -2.01
N GLU A 324 -17.56 -14.30 -1.95
CA GLU A 324 -18.39 -14.15 -3.14
C GLU A 324 -18.08 -12.84 -3.89
N GLY A 325 -18.28 -12.88 -5.22
CA GLY A 325 -18.16 -11.75 -6.12
C GLY A 325 -16.77 -11.57 -6.72
N GLU A 326 -16.72 -10.69 -7.72
CA GLU A 326 -15.51 -10.40 -8.49
C GLU A 326 -14.42 -9.73 -7.63
N PRO A 327 -13.13 -9.97 -7.95
CA PRO A 327 -12.03 -9.27 -7.32
C PRO A 327 -12.12 -7.75 -7.56
N GLU A 328 -11.87 -6.96 -6.52
CA GLU A 328 -11.84 -5.50 -6.67
C GLU A 328 -10.48 -4.99 -7.18
N HIS A 329 -9.43 -5.71 -6.86
CA HIS A 329 -8.05 -5.48 -7.32
C HIS A 329 -7.54 -6.73 -8.04
N THR A 330 -6.23 -6.91 -8.16
CA THR A 330 -5.65 -8.11 -8.78
C THR A 330 -5.43 -9.28 -7.83
N ASN A 331 -5.88 -9.15 -6.58
CA ASN A 331 -5.86 -10.22 -5.60
C ASN A 331 -7.03 -11.19 -5.87
N VAL A 332 -6.71 -12.45 -6.16
CA VAL A 332 -7.69 -13.52 -6.30
C VAL A 332 -7.40 -14.56 -5.22
N CYS A 333 -8.34 -14.69 -4.29
CA CYS A 333 -8.20 -15.55 -3.11
C CYS A 333 -9.09 -16.78 -3.23
N PHE A 334 -8.49 -17.98 -3.15
CA PHE A 334 -9.21 -19.23 -3.35
C PHE A 334 -8.54 -20.40 -2.65
N TRP A 335 -9.31 -21.42 -2.34
CA TRP A 335 -8.81 -22.74 -1.98
C TRP A 335 -8.75 -23.63 -3.22
N TYR A 336 -7.73 -24.46 -3.31
CA TYR A 336 -7.74 -25.65 -4.15
C TYR A 336 -8.22 -26.82 -3.31
N ILE A 337 -9.21 -27.56 -3.81
CA ILE A 337 -9.82 -28.72 -3.15
C ILE A 337 -9.29 -29.99 -3.81
N PRO A 338 -8.34 -30.71 -3.20
CA PRO A 338 -7.81 -31.94 -3.76
C PRO A 338 -8.88 -33.03 -3.82
N PRO A 339 -8.73 -34.05 -4.68
CA PRO A 339 -9.72 -35.14 -4.82
C PRO A 339 -10.12 -35.79 -3.51
N SER A 340 -9.20 -35.94 -2.56
CA SER A 340 -9.44 -36.53 -1.25
C SER A 340 -10.44 -35.73 -0.36
N LEU A 341 -10.64 -34.45 -0.65
CA LEU A 341 -11.52 -33.56 0.13
C LEU A 341 -12.81 -33.19 -0.60
N ARG A 342 -12.95 -33.55 -1.88
CA ARG A 342 -14.16 -33.26 -2.66
C ARG A 342 -15.32 -34.10 -2.11
N GLY A 343 -16.46 -33.47 -1.96
CA GLY A 343 -17.66 -34.13 -1.42
C GLY A 343 -17.69 -34.33 0.10
N MET A 344 -16.58 -33.99 0.82
CA MET A 344 -16.63 -33.94 2.28
C MET A 344 -17.45 -32.72 2.76
N SER A 345 -18.34 -32.97 3.71
CA SER A 345 -19.03 -31.87 4.42
C SER A 345 -18.05 -31.02 5.22
N ASP A 346 -18.42 -29.75 5.45
CA ASP A 346 -17.62 -28.85 6.29
C ASP A 346 -17.58 -29.39 7.72
N CYS A 347 -16.40 -29.80 8.17
CA CYS A 347 -16.11 -30.30 9.51
C CYS A 347 -14.67 -30.00 9.88
N ASP A 348 -14.32 -30.15 11.15
CA ASP A 348 -12.98 -29.85 11.66
C ASP A 348 -11.90 -30.69 10.96
N GLU A 349 -12.18 -31.95 10.64
CA GLU A 349 -11.25 -32.81 9.92
C GLU A 349 -10.96 -32.28 8.50
N ARG A 350 -11.99 -31.87 7.77
CA ARG A 350 -11.84 -31.26 6.44
C ARG A 350 -11.03 -29.97 6.53
N ARG A 351 -11.33 -29.12 7.49
CA ARG A 351 -10.64 -27.85 7.72
C ARG A 351 -9.16 -28.06 8.03
N GLU A 352 -8.82 -29.03 8.90
CA GLU A 352 -7.46 -29.34 9.25
C GLU A 352 -6.65 -29.87 8.04
N LYS A 353 -7.25 -30.75 7.23
CA LYS A 353 -6.62 -31.24 5.99
C LYS A 353 -6.45 -30.12 4.99
N LEU A 354 -7.48 -29.30 4.75
CA LEU A 354 -7.43 -28.17 3.81
C LEU A 354 -6.39 -27.12 4.21
N HIS A 355 -6.18 -26.90 5.52
CA HIS A 355 -5.15 -25.99 6.02
C HIS A 355 -3.73 -26.35 5.56
N ARG A 356 -3.48 -27.63 5.28
CA ARG A 356 -2.18 -28.16 4.85
C ARG A 356 -1.97 -28.17 3.34
N VAL A 357 -3.01 -27.95 2.55
CA VAL A 357 -2.97 -28.08 1.07
C VAL A 357 -2.12 -26.97 0.45
N ALA A 358 -2.45 -25.71 0.68
CA ALA A 358 -1.73 -24.59 0.07
C ALA A 358 -0.25 -24.52 0.45
N PRO A 359 0.16 -24.72 1.72
CA PRO A 359 1.57 -24.81 2.09
C PRO A 359 2.33 -25.93 1.35
N LYS A 360 1.70 -27.10 1.18
CA LYS A 360 2.33 -28.24 0.49
C LYS A 360 2.51 -27.98 -0.99
N ILE A 361 1.47 -27.46 -1.67
CA ILE A 361 1.56 -27.10 -3.09
C ILE A 361 2.63 -26.05 -3.31
N LYS A 362 2.69 -25.02 -2.45
CA LYS A 362 3.71 -23.99 -2.55
C LYS A 362 5.13 -24.55 -2.37
N ALA A 363 5.33 -25.46 -1.43
CA ALA A 363 6.65 -26.12 -1.26
C ALA A 363 7.07 -26.83 -2.55
N LEU A 364 6.16 -27.58 -3.17
CA LEU A 364 6.41 -28.28 -4.45
C LEU A 364 6.68 -27.29 -5.61
N MET A 365 5.99 -26.15 -5.64
CA MET A 365 6.30 -25.07 -6.60
C MET A 365 7.71 -24.52 -6.42
N MET A 366 8.15 -24.34 -5.18
CA MET A 366 9.50 -23.85 -4.88
C MET A 366 10.57 -24.87 -5.30
N GLU A 367 10.32 -26.16 -5.08
CA GLU A 367 11.23 -27.26 -5.49
C GLU A 367 11.33 -27.36 -7.01
N SER A 368 10.21 -27.27 -7.72
CA SER A 368 10.15 -27.37 -9.18
C SER A 368 10.60 -26.09 -9.90
N GLY A 369 10.48 -24.92 -9.24
CA GLY A 369 10.83 -23.62 -9.83
C GLY A 369 9.96 -23.17 -11.00
N THR A 370 8.77 -23.75 -11.16
CA THR A 370 7.91 -23.53 -12.32
C THR A 370 7.03 -22.28 -12.21
N THR A 371 6.53 -22.01 -11.01
CA THR A 371 5.69 -20.85 -10.68
C THR A 371 5.73 -20.61 -9.18
N MET A 372 5.14 -19.51 -8.71
CA MET A 372 5.05 -19.22 -7.28
C MET A 372 3.83 -18.38 -6.97
N VAL A 373 3.06 -18.79 -5.96
CA VAL A 373 1.89 -18.06 -5.44
C VAL A 373 1.93 -18.01 -3.91
N GLY A 374 1.38 -16.94 -3.34
CA GLY A 374 1.29 -16.77 -1.89
C GLY A 374 0.11 -17.54 -1.28
N TYR A 375 0.22 -17.87 0.00
CA TYR A 375 -0.90 -18.35 0.80
C TYR A 375 -0.85 -17.76 2.21
N GLN A 376 -1.98 -17.69 2.87
CA GLN A 376 -2.10 -17.32 4.29
C GLN A 376 -3.47 -17.74 4.83
N PRO A 377 -3.64 -17.83 6.15
CA PRO A 377 -4.94 -17.82 6.79
C PRO A 377 -5.45 -16.37 6.90
N GLN A 378 -6.74 -16.21 7.15
CA GLN A 378 -7.34 -14.90 7.46
C GLN A 378 -8.56 -15.09 8.38
N GLY A 379 -8.52 -14.55 9.60
CA GLY A 379 -9.57 -14.75 10.59
C GLY A 379 -9.73 -16.24 10.93
N ASP A 380 -10.93 -16.76 10.77
CA ASP A 380 -11.28 -18.19 10.96
C ASP A 380 -11.04 -19.04 9.72
N LYS A 381 -10.63 -18.43 8.60
CA LYS A 381 -10.39 -19.14 7.35
C LYS A 381 -9.01 -19.81 7.37
N VAL A 382 -8.99 -21.11 7.02
CA VAL A 382 -7.74 -21.86 6.89
C VAL A 382 -6.91 -21.36 5.70
N ASN A 383 -5.66 -21.77 5.61
CA ASN A 383 -4.75 -21.35 4.54
C ASN A 383 -5.39 -21.43 3.16
N PHE A 384 -5.42 -20.31 2.46
CA PHE A 384 -5.88 -20.20 1.07
C PHE A 384 -4.82 -19.53 0.21
N PHE A 385 -4.88 -19.75 -1.09
CA PHE A 385 -4.02 -19.06 -2.05
C PHE A 385 -4.44 -17.61 -2.22
N ARG A 386 -3.46 -16.73 -2.23
CA ARG A 386 -3.60 -15.34 -2.66
C ARG A 386 -2.77 -15.16 -3.93
N MET A 387 -3.44 -15.26 -5.07
CA MET A 387 -2.86 -14.96 -6.37
C MET A 387 -2.85 -13.45 -6.57
N VAL A 388 -1.72 -12.86 -6.94
CA VAL A 388 -1.58 -11.43 -7.20
C VAL A 388 -0.95 -11.21 -8.57
N ILE A 389 -1.55 -10.33 -9.36
CA ILE A 389 -1.05 -9.97 -10.69
C ILE A 389 -0.61 -8.51 -10.65
N SER A 390 0.70 -8.30 -10.68
CA SER A 390 1.33 -6.97 -10.75
C SER A 390 2.38 -6.87 -11.85
N ASN A 391 2.74 -8.00 -12.47
CA ASN A 391 3.71 -8.04 -13.55
C ASN A 391 3.05 -7.76 -14.90
N PRO A 392 3.41 -6.65 -15.60
CA PRO A 392 2.82 -6.34 -16.90
C PRO A 392 3.16 -7.34 -18.01
N ALA A 393 4.18 -8.17 -17.81
CA ALA A 393 4.55 -9.22 -18.77
C ALA A 393 3.68 -10.47 -18.68
N ALA A 394 2.87 -10.64 -17.62
CA ALA A 394 1.98 -11.77 -17.46
C ALA A 394 0.94 -11.84 -18.57
N THR A 395 0.59 -13.05 -19.00
CA THR A 395 -0.38 -13.34 -20.06
C THR A 395 -1.44 -14.33 -19.57
N LYS A 396 -2.50 -14.51 -20.37
CA LYS A 396 -3.51 -15.54 -20.09
C LYS A 396 -2.89 -16.95 -20.04
N SER A 397 -1.89 -17.22 -20.88
CA SER A 397 -1.16 -18.50 -20.86
C SER A 397 -0.45 -18.74 -19.52
N ASP A 398 0.07 -17.69 -18.88
CA ASP A 398 0.73 -17.82 -17.57
C ASP A 398 -0.30 -18.10 -16.47
N ILE A 399 -1.51 -17.54 -16.59
CA ILE A 399 -2.64 -17.83 -15.69
C ILE A 399 -3.12 -19.27 -15.87
N ASP A 400 -3.30 -19.74 -17.11
CA ASP A 400 -3.69 -21.11 -17.41
C ASP A 400 -2.65 -22.10 -16.85
N PHE A 401 -1.37 -21.81 -17.05
CA PHE A 401 -0.28 -22.61 -16.49
C PHE A 401 -0.34 -22.69 -14.95
N LEU A 402 -0.64 -21.58 -14.26
CA LEU A 402 -0.77 -21.62 -12.80
C LEU A 402 -1.89 -22.54 -12.35
N ILE A 403 -3.05 -22.49 -13.01
CA ILE A 403 -4.20 -23.35 -12.69
C ILE A 403 -3.84 -24.81 -12.87
N GLU A 404 -3.26 -25.17 -14.03
CA GLU A 404 -2.84 -26.52 -14.36
C GLU A 404 -1.76 -27.03 -13.38
N GLU A 405 -0.83 -26.18 -12.99
CA GLU A 405 0.26 -26.56 -12.06
C GLU A 405 -0.26 -26.79 -10.64
N ILE A 406 -1.22 -25.96 -10.17
CA ILE A 406 -1.88 -26.19 -8.87
C ILE A 406 -2.59 -27.54 -8.88
N GLU A 407 -3.32 -27.87 -9.94
CA GLU A 407 -4.02 -29.14 -10.10
C GLU A 407 -3.02 -30.32 -10.12
N ARG A 408 -1.96 -30.21 -10.93
CA ARG A 408 -0.95 -31.24 -11.04
C ARG A 408 -0.26 -31.55 -9.71
N LEU A 409 0.12 -30.51 -8.97
CA LEU A 409 0.81 -30.63 -7.68
C LEU A 409 -0.12 -31.03 -6.53
N GLY A 410 -1.41 -30.73 -6.64
CA GLY A 410 -2.40 -31.01 -5.61
C GLY A 410 -3.16 -32.34 -5.79
N GLN A 411 -2.98 -33.03 -6.92
CA GLN A 411 -3.78 -34.18 -7.28
C GLN A 411 -3.64 -35.38 -6.32
N GLU A 412 -2.47 -35.53 -5.70
CA GLU A 412 -2.16 -36.64 -4.79
C GLU A 412 -2.30 -36.28 -3.29
N LEU A 413 -2.85 -35.08 -2.97
CA LEU A 413 -3.00 -34.60 -1.60
C LEU A 413 -4.31 -35.03 -0.93
#